data_1009e8b74e30e3d4b0cca2b307a92eae
#
_entry.id   1009e8b74e30e3d4b0cca2b307a92eae
#
_cell.length_a   1.000
_cell.length_b   1.000
_cell.length_c   1.000
_cell.angle_alpha   90.00
_cell.angle_beta   90.00
_cell.angle_gamma   90.00
#
_symmetry.space_group_name_H-M   'P 1'
#
loop_
_entity.id
_entity.type
_entity.pdbx_description
1 polymer ?
#
loop_
_entity_poly.entity_id
_entity_poly.type
_entity_poly.pdbx_seq_one_letter_code
_entity_poly.pdbx_strand_id
1 'polypeptide(L)'
;MDAETVIDLRSLRVDRDTPIGFQLQPIKKKALIQLMGSRLWGRFNPNHWDPTYARATGLKAPIQTGEMTSAYLFEMCVNHFGDAMFENARFNCKYVSSTLADEVITTGGVVRDKQAKGEGYRFIVDLWCDNEAGEKKSVGFVEVDVDVGESGR
;
A
#
# COMPACT_ATOMS: atom_id res chain seq x y z
N MET A 1 11.83 3.77 -26.45
CA MET A 1 11.17 2.68 -25.70
C MET A 1 12.09 2.36 -24.53
N ASP A 2 11.76 2.92 -23.38
CA ASP A 2 12.53 2.67 -22.17
C ASP A 2 12.26 1.21 -21.77
N ALA A 3 13.35 0.43 -21.63
CA ALA A 3 13.25 -0.93 -21.17
C ALA A 3 12.59 -0.89 -19.76
N GLU A 4 11.39 -1.44 -19.63
CA GLU A 4 10.79 -1.67 -18.33
C GLU A 4 11.80 -2.47 -17.51
N THR A 5 12.35 -1.85 -16.49
CA THR A 5 13.22 -2.53 -15.55
C THR A 5 12.36 -3.53 -14.79
N VAL A 6 12.45 -4.80 -15.17
CA VAL A 6 11.80 -5.89 -14.43
C VAL A 6 12.47 -5.96 -13.07
N ILE A 7 11.74 -5.55 -12.03
CA ILE A 7 12.22 -5.67 -10.65
C ILE A 7 12.07 -7.12 -10.23
N ASP A 8 13.17 -7.77 -9.87
CA ASP A 8 13.08 -9.06 -9.17
C ASP A 8 12.56 -8.84 -7.75
N LEU A 9 11.29 -9.19 -7.51
CA LEU A 9 10.64 -9.03 -6.22
C LEU A 9 11.36 -9.79 -5.08
N ARG A 10 12.13 -10.82 -5.40
CA ARG A 10 12.91 -11.55 -4.39
C ARG A 10 14.03 -10.69 -3.81
N SER A 11 14.60 -9.79 -4.64
CA SER A 11 15.64 -8.87 -4.19
C SER A 11 15.13 -7.79 -3.22
N LEU A 12 13.81 -7.61 -3.12
CA LEU A 12 13.18 -6.64 -2.22
C LEU A 12 12.93 -7.21 -0.82
N ARG A 13 13.07 -8.53 -0.63
CA ARG A 13 12.73 -9.18 0.64
C ARG A 13 13.59 -8.66 1.78
N VAL A 14 12.93 -8.35 2.89
CA VAL A 14 13.61 -8.03 4.14
C VAL A 14 14.24 -9.29 4.74
N ASP A 15 15.34 -9.09 5.46
CA ASP A 15 16.11 -10.14 6.10
C ASP A 15 16.55 -9.69 7.51
N ARG A 16 17.38 -10.52 8.15
CA ARG A 16 17.94 -10.24 9.47
C ARG A 16 18.80 -8.98 9.51
N ASP A 17 19.39 -8.58 8.38
CA ASP A 17 20.33 -7.45 8.29
C ASP A 17 19.63 -6.16 7.90
N THR A 18 18.34 -6.23 7.50
CA THR A 18 17.53 -5.06 7.17
C THR A 18 17.45 -4.11 8.38
N PRO A 19 17.94 -2.85 8.27
CA PRO A 19 18.04 -1.95 9.38
C PRO A 19 16.73 -1.20 9.69
N ILE A 20 16.64 -0.64 10.89
CA ILE A 20 15.71 0.44 11.19
C ILE A 20 16.04 1.62 10.27
N GLY A 21 15.00 2.28 9.72
CA GLY A 21 15.15 3.33 8.71
C GLY A 21 15.17 2.83 7.27
N PHE A 22 15.19 1.50 7.05
CA PHE A 22 15.05 0.94 5.71
C PHE A 22 13.73 1.39 5.08
N GLN A 23 13.82 1.91 3.85
CA GLN A 23 12.65 2.34 3.10
C GLN A 23 12.21 1.25 2.12
N LEU A 24 10.92 0.92 2.18
CA LEU A 24 10.33 -0.03 1.25
C LEU A 24 10.31 0.59 -0.16
N GLN A 25 10.56 -0.24 -1.17
CA GLN A 25 10.45 0.17 -2.57
C GLN A 25 9.02 0.63 -2.86
N PRO A 26 8.80 1.89 -3.23
CA PRO A 26 7.48 2.41 -3.50
C PRO A 26 6.87 1.83 -4.77
N ILE A 27 5.55 1.79 -4.83
CA ILE A 27 4.81 1.52 -6.06
C ILE A 27 3.95 2.71 -6.43
N LYS A 28 3.72 2.91 -7.74
CA LYS A 28 2.86 3.95 -8.27
C LYS A 28 1.63 3.35 -8.93
N LYS A 29 0.47 3.89 -8.62
CA LYS A 29 -0.82 3.46 -9.18
C LYS A 29 -1.61 4.68 -9.61
N LYS A 30 -2.16 4.64 -10.82
CA LYS A 30 -3.13 5.64 -11.27
C LYS A 30 -4.54 5.24 -10.83
N ALA A 31 -5.28 6.17 -10.25
CA ALA A 31 -6.67 5.97 -9.83
C ALA A 31 -7.61 6.03 -11.05
N LEU A 32 -7.61 4.97 -11.85
CA LEU A 32 -8.46 4.85 -13.02
C LEU A 32 -9.92 4.60 -12.61
N ILE A 33 -10.85 5.31 -13.23
CA ILE A 33 -12.28 5.21 -12.93
C ILE A 33 -12.82 3.78 -13.10
N GLN A 34 -12.27 3.03 -14.04
CA GLN A 34 -12.61 1.62 -14.28
C GLN A 34 -12.24 0.71 -13.12
N LEU A 35 -11.26 1.12 -12.31
CA LEU A 35 -10.71 0.38 -11.18
C LEU A 35 -11.12 0.97 -9.83
N MET A 36 -12.13 1.84 -9.79
CA MET A 36 -12.53 2.54 -8.55
C MET A 36 -13.23 1.65 -7.50
N GLY A 37 -13.40 0.37 -7.77
CA GLY A 37 -13.70 -0.65 -6.77
C GLY A 37 -15.15 -0.76 -6.30
N SER A 38 -16.04 0.16 -6.70
CA SER A 38 -17.39 0.22 -6.14
C SER A 38 -18.26 -1.03 -6.40
N ARG A 39 -18.01 -1.74 -7.47
CA ARG A 39 -18.75 -2.96 -7.82
C ARG A 39 -18.16 -4.24 -7.21
N LEU A 40 -16.87 -4.21 -6.89
CA LEU A 40 -16.16 -5.38 -6.35
C LEU A 40 -16.61 -5.74 -4.93
N TRP A 41 -17.08 -4.76 -4.16
CA TRP A 41 -17.43 -4.91 -2.76
C TRP A 41 -18.93 -5.01 -2.50
N GLY A 42 -19.74 -5.18 -3.55
CA GLY A 42 -21.19 -5.30 -3.44
C GLY A 42 -21.91 -4.01 -2.98
N ARG A 43 -21.22 -2.89 -2.89
CA ARG A 43 -21.79 -1.58 -2.52
C ARG A 43 -22.00 -0.75 -3.77
N PHE A 44 -23.25 -0.38 -4.02
CA PHE A 44 -23.59 0.54 -5.10
C PHE A 44 -23.41 1.98 -4.61
N ASN A 45 -22.31 2.64 -5.02
CA ASN A 45 -22.08 4.04 -4.72
C ASN A 45 -21.55 4.77 -5.97
N PRO A 46 -22.41 5.51 -6.70
CA PRO A 46 -22.01 6.21 -7.92
C PRO A 46 -20.91 7.26 -7.74
N ASN A 47 -20.65 7.72 -6.53
CA ASN A 47 -19.51 8.61 -6.25
C ASN A 47 -18.15 8.04 -6.68
N HIS A 48 -18.05 6.73 -6.85
CA HIS A 48 -16.80 6.07 -7.24
C HIS A 48 -16.63 5.92 -8.75
N TRP A 49 -17.67 6.15 -9.57
CA TRP A 49 -17.57 5.88 -11.01
C TRP A 49 -18.39 6.79 -11.92
N ASP A 50 -19.36 7.56 -11.38
CA ASP A 50 -20.18 8.47 -12.16
C ASP A 50 -19.77 9.93 -11.91
N PRO A 51 -19.13 10.61 -12.90
CA PRO A 51 -18.69 11.98 -12.72
C PRO A 51 -19.84 12.98 -12.52
N THR A 52 -21.01 12.70 -13.07
CA THR A 52 -22.19 13.57 -12.93
C THR A 52 -22.74 13.46 -11.52
N TYR A 53 -22.91 12.24 -11.04
CA TYR A 53 -23.37 12.00 -9.68
C TYR A 53 -22.37 12.53 -8.63
N ALA A 54 -21.09 12.27 -8.82
CA ALA A 54 -20.05 12.77 -7.91
C ALA A 54 -20.09 14.30 -7.76
N ARG A 55 -20.19 15.03 -8.89
CA ARG A 55 -20.34 16.49 -8.86
C ARG A 55 -21.65 16.94 -8.19
N ALA A 56 -22.75 16.24 -8.42
CA ALA A 56 -24.04 16.55 -7.79
C ALA A 56 -24.02 16.37 -6.26
N THR A 57 -23.13 15.50 -5.75
CA THR A 57 -22.92 15.30 -4.30
C THR A 57 -21.82 16.19 -3.72
N GLY A 58 -21.24 17.12 -4.51
CA GLY A 58 -20.25 18.08 -4.06
C GLY A 58 -18.79 17.66 -4.22
N LEU A 59 -18.53 16.51 -4.84
CA LEU A 59 -17.17 16.06 -5.15
C LEU A 59 -16.66 16.71 -6.44
N LYS A 60 -15.36 16.94 -6.54
CA LYS A 60 -14.73 17.48 -7.76
C LYS A 60 -14.73 16.46 -8.91
N ALA A 61 -14.59 15.19 -8.59
CA ALA A 61 -14.55 14.05 -9.50
C ALA A 61 -14.93 12.77 -8.73
N PRO A 62 -15.15 11.63 -9.40
CA PRO A 62 -15.26 10.35 -8.71
C PRO A 62 -14.05 10.10 -7.80
N ILE A 63 -14.30 9.48 -6.66
CA ILE A 63 -13.29 9.16 -5.66
C ILE A 63 -13.04 7.65 -5.62
N GLN A 64 -11.78 7.26 -5.45
CA GLN A 64 -11.40 5.87 -5.22
C GLN A 64 -11.90 5.41 -3.85
N THR A 65 -12.29 4.14 -3.71
CA THR A 65 -12.58 3.57 -2.40
C THR A 65 -11.32 3.52 -1.54
N GLY A 66 -11.45 3.74 -0.25
CA GLY A 66 -10.31 3.68 0.67
C GLY A 66 -9.62 2.31 0.65
N GLU A 67 -10.39 1.23 0.47
CA GLU A 67 -9.88 -0.14 0.38
C GLU A 67 -8.86 -0.31 -0.76
N MET A 68 -9.00 0.42 -1.87
CA MET A 68 -8.01 0.39 -2.95
C MET A 68 -6.68 1.01 -2.51
N THR A 69 -6.72 2.12 -1.77
CA THR A 69 -5.50 2.77 -1.28
C THR A 69 -4.77 1.87 -0.27
N SER A 70 -5.51 1.23 0.65
CA SER A 70 -4.91 0.26 1.58
C SER A 70 -4.41 -0.99 0.87
N ALA A 71 -5.06 -1.43 -0.23
CA ALA A 71 -4.58 -2.54 -1.04
C ALA A 71 -3.22 -2.23 -1.70
N TYR A 72 -2.97 -1.00 -2.14
CA TYR A 72 -1.66 -0.60 -2.67
C TYR A 72 -0.56 -0.65 -1.60
N LEU A 73 -0.87 -0.21 -0.37
CA LEU A 73 0.06 -0.35 0.76
C LEU A 73 0.31 -1.80 1.10
N PHE A 74 -0.73 -2.62 1.09
CA PHE A 74 -0.61 -4.06 1.36
C PHE A 74 0.22 -4.76 0.28
N GLU A 75 0.03 -4.44 -1.01
CA GLU A 75 0.85 -4.94 -2.13
C GLU A 75 2.33 -4.61 -1.93
N MET A 76 2.66 -3.35 -1.57
CA MET A 76 4.03 -2.97 -1.26
C MET A 76 4.61 -3.81 -0.11
N CYS A 77 3.84 -4.02 0.95
CA CYS A 77 4.27 -4.85 2.08
C CYS A 77 4.49 -6.31 1.67
N VAL A 78 3.61 -6.89 0.85
CA VAL A 78 3.77 -8.26 0.34
C VAL A 78 5.05 -8.40 -0.49
N ASN A 79 5.41 -7.38 -1.27
CA ASN A 79 6.65 -7.39 -2.04
C ASN A 79 7.90 -7.51 -1.14
N HIS A 80 7.85 -7.00 0.09
CA HIS A 80 8.99 -7.01 1.02
C HIS A 80 8.92 -8.13 2.06
N PHE A 81 7.73 -8.50 2.53
CA PHE A 81 7.54 -9.45 3.63
C PHE A 81 6.94 -10.78 3.20
N GLY A 82 6.48 -10.91 1.94
CA GLY A 82 5.92 -12.14 1.38
C GLY A 82 4.73 -12.70 2.14
N ASP A 83 4.76 -14.01 2.33
CA ASP A 83 3.67 -14.77 2.95
C ASP A 83 3.43 -14.38 4.41
N ALA A 84 4.45 -13.84 5.09
CA ALA A 84 4.30 -13.33 6.45
C ALA A 84 3.19 -12.29 6.58
N MET A 85 2.89 -11.55 5.50
CA MET A 85 1.78 -10.59 5.47
C MET A 85 0.41 -11.25 5.61
N PHE A 86 0.27 -12.51 5.23
CA PHE A 86 -1.00 -13.25 5.31
C PHE A 86 -1.12 -14.10 6.57
N GLU A 87 0.00 -14.43 7.20
CA GLU A 87 0.07 -15.36 8.32
C GLU A 87 0.29 -14.64 9.65
N ASN A 88 1.21 -13.68 9.68
CA ASN A 88 1.76 -13.14 10.90
C ASN A 88 1.82 -11.60 10.92
N ALA A 89 0.87 -10.93 10.24
CA ALA A 89 0.86 -9.49 10.18
C ALA A 89 -0.39 -8.87 10.83
N ARG A 90 -0.18 -7.69 11.42
CA ARG A 90 -1.24 -6.79 11.86
C ARG A 90 -1.12 -5.51 11.05
N PHE A 91 -2.04 -5.31 10.11
CA PHE A 91 -2.09 -4.14 9.24
C PHE A 91 -3.14 -3.14 9.72
N ASN A 92 -2.75 -1.88 9.83
CA ASN A 92 -3.64 -0.77 10.19
C ASN A 92 -3.51 0.35 9.15
N CYS A 93 -4.63 0.87 8.69
CA CYS A 93 -4.68 1.95 7.72
C CYS A 93 -5.80 2.93 8.06
N LYS A 94 -5.50 4.22 8.00
CA LYS A 94 -6.44 5.33 8.15
C LYS A 94 -6.49 6.12 6.85
N TYR A 95 -7.69 6.34 6.33
CA TYR A 95 -7.93 7.18 5.17
C TYR A 95 -8.07 8.63 5.64
N VAL A 96 -7.22 9.52 5.15
CA VAL A 96 -7.14 10.91 5.63
C VAL A 96 -7.60 11.93 4.60
N SER A 97 -7.57 11.56 3.31
CA SER A 97 -8.06 12.38 2.19
C SER A 97 -8.56 11.49 1.06
N SER A 98 -9.53 11.99 0.28
CA SER A 98 -10.06 11.27 -0.88
C SER A 98 -9.04 11.25 -2.02
N THR A 99 -8.93 10.10 -2.68
CA THR A 99 -8.19 9.95 -3.93
C THR A 99 -9.15 10.18 -5.09
N LEU A 100 -8.93 11.22 -5.88
CA LEU A 100 -9.76 11.54 -7.03
C LEU A 100 -9.39 10.67 -8.24
N ALA A 101 -10.35 10.51 -9.15
CA ALA A 101 -10.08 9.89 -10.46
C ALA A 101 -8.90 10.60 -11.14
N ASP A 102 -8.05 9.80 -11.79
CA ASP A 102 -6.84 10.19 -12.51
C ASP A 102 -5.64 10.66 -11.64
N GLU A 103 -5.77 10.79 -10.32
CA GLU A 103 -4.60 11.00 -9.47
C GLU A 103 -3.63 9.82 -9.54
N VAL A 104 -2.35 10.12 -9.52
CA VAL A 104 -1.29 9.13 -9.35
C VAL A 104 -0.91 9.06 -7.88
N ILE A 105 -1.01 7.85 -7.32
CA ILE A 105 -0.72 7.57 -5.92
C ILE A 105 0.61 6.83 -5.82
N THR A 106 1.48 7.31 -4.95
CA THR A 106 2.75 6.66 -4.61
C THR A 106 2.67 6.15 -3.17
N THR A 107 2.98 4.87 -2.98
CA THR A 107 3.10 4.28 -1.64
C THR A 107 4.46 4.60 -1.05
N GLY A 108 4.54 4.66 0.27
CA GLY A 108 5.79 4.76 1.00
C GLY A 108 5.73 3.96 2.28
N GLY A 109 6.87 3.47 2.71
CA GLY A 109 7.01 2.73 3.96
C GLY A 109 8.43 2.84 4.52
N VAL A 110 8.55 2.90 5.85
CA VAL A 110 9.85 2.93 6.52
C VAL A 110 9.83 2.02 7.75
N VAL A 111 10.83 1.20 7.90
CA VAL A 111 11.01 0.37 9.11
C VAL A 111 11.28 1.29 10.29
N ARG A 112 10.27 1.44 11.15
CA ARG A 112 10.36 2.26 12.36
C ARG A 112 11.03 1.56 13.50
N ASP A 113 10.79 0.25 13.64
CA ASP A 113 11.34 -0.57 14.72
C ASP A 113 11.53 -2.01 14.27
N LYS A 114 12.43 -2.72 14.96
CA LYS A 114 12.76 -4.11 14.71
C LYS A 114 13.11 -4.78 16.05
N GLN A 115 12.35 -5.80 16.38
CA GLN A 115 12.47 -6.51 17.66
C GLN A 115 12.73 -7.99 17.41
N ALA A 116 13.67 -8.59 18.14
CA ALA A 116 13.88 -10.04 18.11
C ALA A 116 12.61 -10.76 18.59
N LYS A 117 12.17 -11.78 17.86
CA LYS A 117 10.99 -12.58 18.19
C LYS A 117 11.16 -14.03 17.73
N GLY A 118 11.29 -14.95 18.71
CA GLY A 118 11.58 -16.34 18.39
C GLY A 118 12.91 -16.46 17.66
N GLU A 119 12.91 -17.18 16.55
CA GLU A 119 14.07 -17.33 15.66
C GLU A 119 14.17 -16.21 14.61
N GLY A 120 13.16 -15.32 14.55
CA GLY A 120 13.06 -14.25 13.59
C GLY A 120 13.00 -12.86 14.23
N TYR A 121 12.33 -11.96 13.53
CA TYR A 121 12.15 -10.57 13.95
C TYR A 121 10.71 -10.10 13.70
N ARG A 122 10.21 -9.25 14.60
CA ARG A 122 9.07 -8.39 14.35
C ARG A 122 9.55 -7.07 13.77
N PHE A 123 9.07 -6.74 12.61
CA PHE A 123 9.23 -5.43 12.00
C PHE A 123 7.98 -4.59 12.26
N ILE A 124 8.19 -3.31 12.59
CA ILE A 124 7.14 -2.30 12.67
C ILE A 124 7.45 -1.25 11.61
N VAL A 125 6.55 -1.08 10.66
CA VAL A 125 6.75 -0.24 9.48
C VAL A 125 5.68 0.83 9.44
N ASP A 126 6.07 2.10 9.40
CA ASP A 126 5.16 3.20 9.11
C ASP A 126 4.86 3.26 7.61
N LEU A 127 3.59 3.48 7.27
CA LEU A 127 3.08 3.41 5.90
C LEU A 127 2.32 4.67 5.53
N TRP A 128 2.41 5.06 4.27
CA TRP A 128 1.62 6.16 3.72
C TRP A 128 1.39 6.03 2.21
N CYS A 129 0.35 6.72 1.71
CA CYS A 129 0.13 6.98 0.30
C CYS A 129 0.04 8.47 0.06
N ASP A 130 0.77 8.97 -0.92
CA ASP A 130 0.77 10.38 -1.34
C ASP A 130 0.31 10.50 -2.80
N ASN A 131 -0.34 11.62 -3.14
CA ASN A 131 -0.51 11.99 -4.54
C ASN A 131 0.72 12.77 -5.06
N GLU A 132 0.70 13.16 -6.33
CA GLU A 132 1.82 13.89 -6.97
C GLU A 132 2.09 15.28 -6.35
N ALA A 133 1.09 15.86 -5.66
CA ALA A 133 1.25 17.11 -4.92
C ALA A 133 1.81 16.91 -3.49
N GLY A 134 2.09 15.66 -3.09
CA GLY A 134 2.55 15.32 -1.75
C GLY A 134 1.44 15.32 -0.69
N GLU A 135 0.17 15.36 -1.11
CA GLU A 135 -0.96 15.25 -0.20
C GLU A 135 -1.15 13.80 0.25
N LYS A 136 -1.16 13.57 1.55
CA LYS A 136 -1.39 12.24 2.11
C LYS A 136 -2.84 11.81 1.93
N LYS A 137 -3.02 10.64 1.32
CA LYS A 137 -4.32 10.00 1.10
C LYS A 137 -4.63 8.95 2.16
N SER A 138 -3.61 8.20 2.57
CA SER A 138 -3.71 7.22 3.64
C SER A 138 -2.43 7.20 4.45
N VAL A 139 -2.56 6.87 5.73
CA VAL A 139 -1.44 6.65 6.65
C VAL A 139 -1.73 5.42 7.50
N GLY A 140 -0.69 4.75 7.97
CA GLY A 140 -0.87 3.58 8.81
C GLY A 140 0.42 2.96 9.25
N PHE A 141 0.34 1.72 9.68
CA PHE A 141 1.51 0.91 10.03
C PHE A 141 1.20 -0.58 9.84
N VAL A 142 2.23 -1.36 9.72
CA VAL A 142 2.16 -2.82 9.81
C VAL A 142 3.13 -3.33 10.87
N GLU A 143 2.68 -4.28 11.66
CA GLU A 143 3.53 -5.15 12.47
C GLU A 143 3.55 -6.50 11.78
N VAL A 144 4.73 -7.02 11.46
CA VAL A 144 4.87 -8.31 10.77
C VAL A 144 6.01 -9.11 11.37
N ASP A 145 5.74 -10.37 11.67
CA ASP A 145 6.74 -11.32 12.17
C ASP A 145 7.31 -12.09 10.99
N VAL A 146 8.62 -12.01 10.83
CA VAL A 146 9.36 -12.66 9.74
C VAL A 146 10.34 -13.65 10.33
N ASP A 147 10.21 -14.91 9.96
CA ASP A 147 11.19 -15.95 10.27
C ASP A 147 12.40 -15.79 9.34
N VAL A 148 13.57 -15.56 9.91
CA VAL A 148 14.80 -15.35 9.12
C VAL A 148 15.59 -16.64 8.90
N GLY A 149 14.97 -17.79 9.16
CA GLY A 149 15.56 -19.13 8.94
C GLY A 149 15.55 -19.59 7.49
N GLU A 150 14.80 -18.93 6.60
CA GLU A 150 14.64 -19.31 5.19
C GLU A 150 15.04 -18.21 4.22
N SER A 151 16.23 -17.64 4.35
CA SER A 151 16.86 -16.95 3.23
C SER A 151 17.35 -18.01 2.24
N GLY A 152 16.48 -18.46 1.33
CA GLY A 152 16.93 -19.32 0.25
C GLY A 152 16.03 -20.51 -0.13
N ARG A 153 14.76 -20.26 -0.40
CA ARG A 153 13.99 -21.16 -1.28
C ARG A 153 13.09 -20.35 -2.22
#